data_881bf47faa20664a8480b1ff4d7fd157
#
_entry.id   881bf47faa20664a8480b1ff4d7fd157
#
_cell.length_a   1.000
_cell.length_b   1.000
_cell.length_c   1.000
_cell.angle_alpha   90.00
_cell.angle_beta   90.00
_cell.angle_gamma   90.00
#
_symmetry.space_group_name_H-M   'P 1'
#
loop_
_entity.id
_entity.type
_entity.pdbx_description
1 polymer ?
#
loop_
_entity_poly.entity_id
_entity_poly.type
_entity_poly.pdbx_seq_one_letter_code
_entity_poly.pdbx_strand_id
1 'polypeptide(L)'
;MKYLGFIAAAATAAVVSAGALAGTLEDVKKAGVLRCVVSTGIAGFAYPDDSGKWKGFDIDFCRATAAAVLGDASKIKAVTSTGKTRFTKLNSGEGDVLWRNTTITFSRDVGVKLTFLGVNYYDGQGFMVKNSMGIKSAKELDGASVCIQTGTTTELNLADYFRSNGMKYEAVAIETNEEARQCYLSGRGDVYTTDASGLAATRSTFKDPKNHTILPEIISKEPLGPAVRQGDDQWADVVRWVLHATVTAEELGITQANVDHIGHKTKNPEIKRFVGMEGSQGEELGLNKDWAKNIIKAVGNYGEIFERNIGPNPAIGLTRELNALWTKGGLQYSPPFR
;
A
#
# COMPACT_ATOMS: atom_id res chain seq x y z
N MET A 1 60.50 59.11 5.20
CA MET A 1 60.28 57.85 4.44
C MET A 1 59.37 56.95 5.30
N LYS A 2 58.05 56.78 4.92
CA LYS A 2 57.06 55.98 5.61
C LYS A 2 56.81 54.72 4.79
N TYR A 3 57.15 53.58 5.31
CA TYR A 3 56.83 52.29 4.68
C TYR A 3 55.36 51.86 5.08
N LEU A 4 54.50 51.79 4.07
CA LEU A 4 53.20 51.14 4.21
C LEU A 4 53.38 49.63 3.93
N GLY A 5 53.16 48.80 4.94
CA GLY A 5 53.06 47.34 4.76
C GLY A 5 51.66 46.98 4.32
N PHE A 6 51.53 46.32 3.18
CA PHE A 6 50.24 45.65 2.75
C PHE A 6 50.15 44.29 3.40
N ILE A 7 49.14 44.08 4.24
CA ILE A 7 48.73 42.77 4.76
C ILE A 7 47.75 42.20 3.75
N ALA A 8 48.13 41.17 3.01
CA ALA A 8 47.23 40.38 2.17
C ALA A 8 46.51 39.36 3.04
N ALA A 9 45.24 39.56 3.27
CA ALA A 9 44.37 38.56 3.91
C ALA A 9 43.96 37.50 2.88
N ALA A 10 44.48 36.29 3.00
CA ALA A 10 44.06 35.14 2.23
C ALA A 10 42.73 34.62 2.81
N ALA A 11 41.64 34.86 2.11
CA ALA A 11 40.34 34.25 2.43
C ALA A 11 40.32 32.79 1.95
N THR A 12 40.47 31.86 2.87
CA THR A 12 40.27 30.43 2.62
C THR A 12 38.75 30.17 2.52
N ALA A 13 38.22 30.03 1.31
CA ALA A 13 36.89 29.56 1.07
C ALA A 13 36.82 28.06 1.46
N ALA A 14 36.23 27.76 2.60
CA ALA A 14 35.87 26.40 2.96
C ALA A 14 34.72 25.95 2.03
N VAL A 15 35.06 25.14 1.03
CA VAL A 15 34.08 24.41 0.24
C VAL A 15 33.46 23.36 1.18
N VAL A 16 32.32 23.69 1.79
CA VAL A 16 31.47 22.71 2.43
C VAL A 16 30.89 21.86 1.30
N SER A 17 31.53 20.74 1.00
CA SER A 17 30.92 19.69 0.22
C SER A 17 29.72 19.20 1.04
N ALA A 18 28.50 19.67 0.70
CA ALA A 18 27.29 19.02 1.10
C ALA A 18 27.37 17.60 0.55
N GLY A 19 27.79 16.64 1.39
CA GLY A 19 27.70 15.24 1.08
C GLY A 19 26.22 15.00 0.75
N ALA A 20 25.93 14.64 -0.49
CA ALA A 20 24.60 14.19 -0.86
C ALA A 20 24.25 13.08 0.14
N LEU A 21 23.25 13.31 0.99
CA LEU A 21 22.70 12.26 1.84
C LEU A 21 22.32 11.14 0.90
N ALA A 22 22.89 9.95 1.09
CA ALA A 22 22.52 8.77 0.31
C ALA A 22 21.00 8.63 0.38
N GLY A 23 20.33 8.51 -0.77
CA GLY A 23 18.88 8.33 -0.81
C GLY A 23 18.47 6.96 -0.30
N THR A 24 17.19 6.79 -0.04
CA THR A 24 16.64 5.51 0.47
C THR A 24 17.00 4.32 -0.44
N LEU A 25 17.09 4.54 -1.75
CA LEU A 25 17.48 3.49 -2.70
C LEU A 25 18.86 2.91 -2.36
N GLU A 26 19.85 3.77 -2.14
CA GLU A 26 21.22 3.33 -1.82
C GLU A 26 21.31 2.72 -0.42
N ASP A 27 20.54 3.23 0.54
CA ASP A 27 20.45 2.66 1.89
C ASP A 27 19.88 1.24 1.85
N VAL A 28 18.82 1.00 1.08
CA VAL A 28 18.21 -0.33 0.90
C VAL A 28 19.19 -1.29 0.20
N LYS A 29 19.87 -0.85 -0.86
CA LYS A 29 20.91 -1.65 -1.54
C LYS A 29 22.04 -2.03 -0.59
N LYS A 30 22.55 -1.08 0.17
CA LYS A 30 23.62 -1.29 1.15
C LYS A 30 23.20 -2.22 2.29
N ALA A 31 21.97 -2.07 2.78
CA ALA A 31 21.42 -2.92 3.83
C ALA A 31 21.10 -4.35 3.34
N GLY A 32 20.89 -4.52 2.02
CA GLY A 32 20.48 -5.79 1.42
C GLY A 32 19.11 -6.28 1.85
N VAL A 33 18.27 -5.40 2.39
CA VAL A 33 16.93 -5.70 2.86
C VAL A 33 16.03 -4.48 2.75
N LEU A 34 14.79 -4.66 2.29
CA LEU A 34 13.76 -3.63 2.25
C LEU A 34 12.88 -3.70 3.51
N ARG A 35 12.74 -2.61 4.24
CA ARG A 35 11.88 -2.51 5.42
C ARG A 35 10.52 -1.94 5.02
N CYS A 36 9.50 -2.79 5.00
CA CYS A 36 8.13 -2.38 4.66
C CYS A 36 7.32 -2.11 5.92
N VAL A 37 6.76 -0.91 6.04
CA VAL A 37 5.74 -0.62 7.06
C VAL A 37 4.42 -1.26 6.61
N VAL A 38 3.91 -2.18 7.43
CA VAL A 38 2.73 -3.00 7.13
C VAL A 38 1.73 -2.98 8.29
N SER A 39 0.55 -3.55 8.13
CA SER A 39 -0.44 -3.67 9.21
C SER A 39 0.01 -4.65 10.30
N THR A 40 -0.68 -4.63 11.43
CA THR A 40 -0.46 -5.59 12.53
C THR A 40 -1.00 -6.99 12.24
N GLY A 41 -1.81 -7.12 11.17
CA GLY A 41 -2.39 -8.38 10.71
C GLY A 41 -3.78 -8.15 10.11
N ILE A 42 -3.89 -8.19 8.77
CA ILE A 42 -5.16 -8.20 8.04
C ILE A 42 -5.09 -9.36 7.04
N ALA A 43 -6.01 -10.32 7.20
CA ALA A 43 -6.07 -11.47 6.31
C ALA A 43 -6.13 -11.03 4.83
N GLY A 44 -5.36 -11.69 3.98
CA GLY A 44 -5.25 -11.38 2.55
C GLY A 44 -4.47 -10.10 2.20
N PHE A 45 -4.26 -9.15 3.12
CA PHE A 45 -3.49 -7.93 2.87
C PHE A 45 -2.06 -8.01 3.41
N ALA A 46 -1.90 -8.10 4.72
CA ALA A 46 -0.59 -8.32 5.34
C ALA A 46 -0.78 -9.08 6.64
N TYR A 47 -0.33 -10.32 6.70
CA TYR A 47 -0.44 -11.18 7.88
C TYR A 47 0.62 -12.26 7.87
N PRO A 48 1.10 -12.72 9.05
CA PRO A 48 1.96 -13.88 9.14
C PRO A 48 1.14 -15.17 8.98
N ASP A 49 1.67 -16.16 8.28
CA ASP A 49 1.14 -17.52 8.29
C ASP A 49 1.60 -18.29 9.55
N ASP A 50 1.18 -19.55 9.68
CA ASP A 50 1.48 -20.38 10.84
C ASP A 50 2.99 -20.63 11.06
N SER A 51 3.82 -20.41 10.02
CA SER A 51 5.28 -20.44 10.12
C SER A 51 5.91 -19.09 10.48
N GLY A 52 5.09 -18.03 10.63
CA GLY A 52 5.53 -16.67 10.86
C GLY A 52 5.96 -15.93 9.59
N LYS A 53 5.79 -16.54 8.39
CA LYS A 53 6.12 -15.90 7.12
C LYS A 53 5.00 -14.95 6.72
N TRP A 54 5.36 -13.69 6.48
CA TRP A 54 4.43 -12.66 6.03
C TRP A 54 3.94 -12.92 4.60
N LYS A 55 2.64 -12.73 4.37
CA LYS A 55 1.98 -12.87 3.07
C LYS A 55 0.79 -11.93 2.95
N GLY A 56 0.27 -11.78 1.73
CA GLY A 56 -0.88 -10.95 1.40
C GLY A 56 -0.60 -9.93 0.30
N PHE A 57 -1.62 -9.22 -0.09
CA PHE A 57 -1.62 -8.24 -1.18
C PHE A 57 -0.55 -7.15 -0.97
N ASP A 58 -0.53 -6.50 0.21
CA ASP A 58 0.47 -5.48 0.55
C ASP A 58 1.88 -6.07 0.63
N ILE A 59 2.01 -7.31 1.12
CA ILE A 59 3.30 -8.01 1.21
C ILE A 59 3.85 -8.36 -0.17
N ASP A 60 2.98 -8.70 -1.13
CA ASP A 60 3.45 -8.97 -2.49
C ASP A 60 3.96 -7.68 -3.17
N PHE A 61 3.40 -6.50 -2.87
CA PHE A 61 4.00 -5.24 -3.32
C PHE A 61 5.32 -4.92 -2.62
N CYS A 62 5.49 -5.27 -1.34
CA CYS A 62 6.80 -5.22 -0.68
C CYS A 62 7.81 -6.13 -1.40
N ARG A 63 7.43 -7.35 -1.73
CA ARG A 63 8.26 -8.31 -2.47
C ARG A 63 8.57 -7.84 -3.89
N ALA A 64 7.59 -7.22 -4.56
CA ALA A 64 7.79 -6.60 -5.87
C ALA A 64 8.88 -5.52 -5.80
N THR A 65 8.81 -4.66 -4.77
CA THR A 65 9.80 -3.60 -4.55
C THR A 65 11.20 -4.20 -4.26
N ALA A 66 11.29 -5.22 -3.41
CA ALA A 66 12.56 -5.90 -3.13
C ALA A 66 13.11 -6.62 -4.37
N ALA A 67 12.26 -7.27 -5.16
CA ALA A 67 12.67 -7.91 -6.41
C ALA A 67 13.22 -6.90 -7.43
N ALA A 68 12.62 -5.70 -7.52
CA ALA A 68 13.08 -4.64 -8.39
C ALA A 68 14.45 -4.09 -7.96
N VAL A 69 14.63 -3.82 -6.67
CA VAL A 69 15.79 -3.11 -6.11
C VAL A 69 16.96 -4.07 -5.83
N LEU A 70 16.68 -5.24 -5.28
CA LEU A 70 17.66 -6.19 -4.77
C LEU A 70 17.77 -7.46 -5.62
N GLY A 71 16.90 -7.62 -6.64
CA GLY A 71 16.81 -8.85 -7.44
C GLY A 71 16.27 -10.07 -6.68
N ASP A 72 15.83 -9.91 -5.43
CA ASP A 72 15.38 -10.98 -4.55
C ASP A 72 14.17 -10.54 -3.72
N ALA A 73 13.00 -11.09 -4.03
CA ALA A 73 11.74 -10.81 -3.35
C ALA A 73 11.69 -11.28 -1.88
N SER A 74 12.60 -12.15 -1.47
CA SER A 74 12.68 -12.62 -0.07
C SER A 74 13.34 -11.61 0.87
N LYS A 75 14.04 -10.60 0.32
CA LYS A 75 14.79 -9.58 1.05
C LYS A 75 13.88 -8.47 1.60
N ILE A 76 12.86 -8.85 2.33
CA ILE A 76 11.93 -7.92 3.01
C ILE A 76 11.96 -8.13 4.51
N LYS A 77 11.72 -7.03 5.25
CA LYS A 77 11.46 -7.03 6.69
C LYS A 77 10.15 -6.29 6.94
N ALA A 78 9.16 -6.98 7.47
CA ALA A 78 7.91 -6.36 7.89
C ALA A 78 8.13 -5.53 9.17
N VAL A 79 7.72 -4.27 9.11
CA VAL A 79 7.69 -3.32 10.25
C VAL A 79 6.22 -3.07 10.56
N THR A 80 5.69 -3.77 11.54
CA THR A 80 4.26 -3.70 11.88
C THR A 80 3.87 -2.33 12.45
N SER A 81 2.67 -1.85 12.09
CA SER A 81 2.17 -0.55 12.54
C SER A 81 0.65 -0.55 12.71
N THR A 82 0.15 0.27 13.63
CA THR A 82 -1.27 0.60 13.78
C THR A 82 -1.67 1.76 12.87
N GLY A 83 -2.95 2.12 12.83
CA GLY A 83 -3.43 3.33 12.16
C GLY A 83 -2.72 4.59 12.64
N LYS A 84 -2.43 4.66 13.95
CA LYS A 84 -1.74 5.78 14.59
C LYS A 84 -0.24 5.86 14.29
N THR A 85 0.45 4.72 14.25
CA THR A 85 1.92 4.69 14.27
C THR A 85 2.59 4.58 12.89
N ARG A 86 1.81 4.24 11.83
CA ARG A 86 2.37 3.99 10.49
C ARG A 86 3.16 5.15 9.91
N PHE A 87 2.67 6.38 10.09
CA PHE A 87 3.33 7.58 9.53
C PHE A 87 4.58 7.94 10.33
N THR A 88 4.54 7.79 11.65
CA THR A 88 5.72 7.99 12.51
C THR A 88 6.83 7.01 12.14
N LYS A 89 6.49 5.73 11.96
CA LYS A 89 7.47 4.69 11.59
C LYS A 89 8.10 4.92 10.22
N LEU A 90 7.32 5.42 9.26
CA LEU A 90 7.85 5.80 7.96
C LEU A 90 8.75 7.04 8.07
N ASN A 91 8.28 8.10 8.73
CA ASN A 91 9.01 9.37 8.84
C ASN A 91 10.26 9.28 9.70
N SER A 92 10.28 8.42 10.73
CA SER A 92 11.48 8.17 11.56
C SER A 92 12.54 7.33 10.86
N GLY A 93 12.24 6.75 9.69
CA GLY A 93 13.16 5.86 8.98
C GLY A 93 13.21 4.44 9.53
N GLU A 94 12.27 4.03 10.39
CA GLU A 94 12.13 2.62 10.77
C GLU A 94 11.75 1.74 9.58
N GLY A 95 10.99 2.30 8.61
CA GLY A 95 10.67 1.68 7.35
C GLY A 95 11.09 2.52 6.16
N ASP A 96 11.27 1.87 5.02
CA ASP A 96 11.69 2.48 3.76
C ASP A 96 10.50 2.85 2.89
N VAL A 97 9.43 2.08 2.98
CA VAL A 97 8.19 2.24 2.23
C VAL A 97 7.00 1.81 3.07
N LEU A 98 5.86 2.48 2.88
CA LEU A 98 4.58 2.12 3.48
C LEU A 98 3.74 1.38 2.42
N TRP A 99 3.65 0.06 2.53
CA TRP A 99 2.71 -0.80 1.81
C TRP A 99 1.70 -1.34 2.81
N ARG A 100 0.66 -0.57 3.05
CA ARG A 100 -0.30 -0.85 4.12
C ARG A 100 -1.60 -0.11 3.88
N ASN A 101 -2.57 -0.71 3.23
CA ASN A 101 -3.94 -0.20 3.06
C ASN A 101 -4.14 1.25 3.58
N THR A 102 -3.41 2.20 2.98
CA THR A 102 -3.36 3.59 3.46
C THR A 102 -4.02 4.51 2.45
N THR A 103 -5.12 5.12 2.88
CA THR A 103 -5.89 6.06 2.07
C THR A 103 -5.10 7.31 1.77
N ILE A 104 -5.06 7.68 0.50
CA ILE A 104 -4.55 8.96 0.04
C ILE A 104 -5.55 10.04 0.45
N THR A 105 -5.12 11.00 1.25
CA THR A 105 -5.92 12.18 1.61
C THR A 105 -5.08 13.44 1.53
N PHE A 106 -5.74 14.59 1.35
CA PHE A 106 -5.08 15.89 1.33
C PHE A 106 -4.20 16.11 2.58
N SER A 107 -4.75 15.82 3.77
CA SER A 107 -4.02 16.02 5.03
C SER A 107 -2.81 15.10 5.19
N ARG A 108 -2.89 13.88 4.67
CA ARG A 108 -1.76 12.93 4.72
C ARG A 108 -0.66 13.28 3.74
N ASP A 109 -1.03 13.70 2.54
CA ASP A 109 -0.09 14.12 1.50
C ASP A 109 0.61 15.42 1.88
N VAL A 110 -0.14 16.47 2.15
CA VAL A 110 0.39 17.81 2.40
C VAL A 110 0.78 18.02 3.87
N GLY A 111 -0.09 17.61 4.81
CA GLY A 111 0.09 17.88 6.25
C GLY A 111 1.09 16.94 6.92
N VAL A 112 1.06 15.64 6.60
CA VAL A 112 1.98 14.64 7.17
C VAL A 112 3.29 14.57 6.38
N LYS A 113 3.36 15.23 5.21
CA LYS A 113 4.54 15.27 4.32
C LYS A 113 4.94 13.87 3.82
N LEU A 114 3.96 13.16 3.28
CA LEU A 114 4.16 11.90 2.58
C LEU A 114 4.08 12.12 1.07
N THR A 115 4.78 11.31 0.31
CA THR A 115 4.59 11.23 -1.15
C THR A 115 3.85 9.94 -1.46
N PHE A 116 2.59 10.06 -1.89
CA PHE A 116 1.80 8.93 -2.38
C PHE A 116 2.10 8.64 -3.85
N LEU A 117 2.12 7.37 -4.22
CA LEU A 117 2.75 6.94 -5.49
C LEU A 117 1.76 6.21 -6.42
N GLY A 118 0.50 6.45 -6.25
CA GLY A 118 -0.58 5.83 -7.01
C GLY A 118 -1.52 5.02 -6.14
N VAL A 119 -2.55 4.46 -6.74
CA VAL A 119 -3.58 3.68 -6.04
C VAL A 119 -3.43 2.22 -6.41
N ASN A 120 -3.12 1.38 -5.41
CA ASN A 120 -3.06 -0.07 -5.60
C ASN A 120 -4.39 -0.76 -5.29
N TYR A 121 -5.31 -0.09 -4.55
CA TYR A 121 -6.65 -0.61 -4.29
C TYR A 121 -7.66 0.54 -4.10
N TYR A 122 -8.70 0.55 -4.90
CA TYR A 122 -9.84 1.47 -4.77
C TYR A 122 -10.88 0.84 -3.85
N ASP A 123 -11.09 1.44 -2.69
CA ASP A 123 -11.96 0.97 -1.62
C ASP A 123 -12.95 2.04 -1.17
N GLY A 124 -13.75 1.71 -0.20
CA GLY A 124 -14.68 2.60 0.50
C GLY A 124 -15.02 2.03 1.86
N GLN A 125 -15.39 2.88 2.79
CA GLN A 125 -15.78 2.49 4.13
C GLN A 125 -17.20 1.91 4.15
N GLY A 126 -17.35 0.76 4.83
CA GLY A 126 -18.64 0.10 5.06
C GLY A 126 -18.88 -0.22 6.54
N PHE A 127 -19.94 -0.98 6.78
CA PHE A 127 -20.34 -1.43 8.12
C PHE A 127 -20.63 -2.93 8.10
N MET A 128 -20.25 -3.62 9.16
CA MET A 128 -20.59 -5.02 9.38
C MET A 128 -21.38 -5.18 10.66
N VAL A 129 -22.46 -5.95 10.60
CA VAL A 129 -23.39 -6.23 11.69
C VAL A 129 -23.68 -7.72 11.79
N LYS A 130 -24.10 -8.19 12.99
CA LYS A 130 -24.61 -9.55 13.18
C LYS A 130 -26.01 -9.66 12.56
N ASN A 131 -26.28 -10.74 11.84
CA ASN A 131 -27.60 -10.97 11.23
C ASN A 131 -28.74 -10.97 12.26
N SER A 132 -28.44 -11.38 13.50
CA SER A 132 -29.41 -11.38 14.61
C SER A 132 -29.94 -9.99 14.97
N MET A 133 -29.27 -8.90 14.56
CA MET A 133 -29.75 -7.54 14.78
C MET A 133 -30.86 -7.13 13.81
N GLY A 134 -31.06 -7.86 12.71
CA GLY A 134 -32.08 -7.57 11.71
C GLY A 134 -31.84 -6.31 10.87
N ILE A 135 -30.72 -5.62 11.06
CA ILE A 135 -30.33 -4.37 10.37
C ILE A 135 -29.95 -4.68 8.91
N LYS A 136 -30.45 -3.86 7.99
CA LYS A 136 -30.21 -4.01 6.55
C LYS A 136 -29.61 -2.76 5.90
N SER A 137 -29.58 -1.65 6.60
CA SER A 137 -29.08 -0.36 6.11
C SER A 137 -28.28 0.36 7.19
N ALA A 138 -27.23 1.05 6.79
CA ALA A 138 -26.44 1.89 7.69
C ALA A 138 -27.28 3.04 8.32
N LYS A 139 -28.40 3.40 7.72
CA LYS A 139 -29.35 4.38 8.27
C LYS A 139 -30.10 3.88 9.52
N GLU A 140 -30.06 2.59 9.77
CA GLU A 140 -30.68 1.98 10.95
C GLU A 140 -29.72 1.88 12.15
N LEU A 141 -28.51 2.43 12.03
CA LEU A 141 -27.46 2.36 13.04
C LEU A 141 -27.50 3.50 14.09
N ASP A 142 -28.60 4.27 14.16
CA ASP A 142 -28.74 5.33 15.16
C ASP A 142 -28.67 4.76 16.59
N GLY A 143 -27.79 5.33 17.42
CA GLY A 143 -27.53 4.87 18.79
C GLY A 143 -26.63 3.64 18.94
N ALA A 144 -26.11 3.08 17.84
CA ALA A 144 -25.28 1.87 17.89
C ALA A 144 -23.91 2.12 18.54
N SER A 145 -23.38 1.09 19.22
CA SER A 145 -21.97 1.04 19.64
C SER A 145 -21.09 0.52 18.48
N VAL A 146 -20.06 1.29 18.11
CA VAL A 146 -19.26 1.06 16.92
C VAL A 146 -17.80 0.81 17.26
N CYS A 147 -17.28 -0.39 16.96
CA CYS A 147 -15.85 -0.68 17.03
C CYS A 147 -15.11 0.07 15.92
N ILE A 148 -14.20 0.96 16.28
CA ILE A 148 -13.50 1.85 15.34
C ILE A 148 -12.01 1.96 15.69
N GLN A 149 -11.15 1.82 14.67
CA GLN A 149 -9.71 2.00 14.84
C GLN A 149 -9.33 3.48 14.83
N THR A 150 -8.62 3.90 15.87
CA THR A 150 -8.15 5.29 16.02
C THR A 150 -7.04 5.63 15.02
N GLY A 151 -6.94 6.91 14.65
CA GLY A 151 -5.94 7.42 13.71
C GLY A 151 -6.16 7.00 12.26
N THR A 152 -7.41 6.71 11.90
CA THR A 152 -7.82 6.29 10.57
C THR A 152 -8.75 7.32 9.91
N THR A 153 -8.89 7.26 8.59
CA THR A 153 -9.93 7.97 7.84
C THR A 153 -11.31 7.51 8.28
N THR A 154 -11.44 6.23 8.60
CA THR A 154 -12.69 5.60 9.03
C THR A 154 -13.28 6.24 10.28
N GLU A 155 -12.44 6.64 11.24
CA GLU A 155 -12.87 7.37 12.43
C GLU A 155 -13.51 8.73 12.08
N LEU A 156 -12.88 9.47 11.17
CA LEU A 156 -13.38 10.77 10.73
C LEU A 156 -14.65 10.65 9.88
N ASN A 157 -14.66 9.72 8.93
CA ASN A 157 -15.83 9.48 8.07
C ASN A 157 -17.04 8.99 8.84
N LEU A 158 -16.83 8.15 9.87
CA LEU A 158 -17.91 7.71 10.77
C LEU A 158 -18.60 8.91 11.43
N ALA A 159 -17.80 9.81 12.02
CA ALA A 159 -18.32 11.01 12.67
C ALA A 159 -19.10 11.90 11.68
N ASP A 160 -18.57 12.10 10.48
CA ASP A 160 -19.20 12.91 9.45
C ASP A 160 -20.50 12.28 8.93
N TYR A 161 -20.51 10.96 8.70
CA TYR A 161 -21.70 10.25 8.23
C TYR A 161 -22.85 10.30 9.24
N PHE A 162 -22.57 10.01 10.51
CA PHE A 162 -23.60 10.04 11.55
C PHE A 162 -24.12 11.46 11.77
N ARG A 163 -23.24 12.45 11.84
CA ARG A 163 -23.64 13.87 11.96
C ARG A 163 -24.51 14.33 10.79
N SER A 164 -24.14 14.02 9.56
CA SER A 164 -24.88 14.46 8.36
C SER A 164 -26.24 13.79 8.22
N ASN A 165 -26.44 12.62 8.83
CA ASN A 165 -27.71 11.90 8.86
C ASN A 165 -28.51 12.15 10.15
N GLY A 166 -28.05 13.03 11.04
CA GLY A 166 -28.73 13.34 12.31
C GLY A 166 -28.71 12.17 13.30
N MET A 167 -27.81 11.22 13.12
CA MET A 167 -27.69 10.01 13.95
C MET A 167 -26.60 10.18 15.02
N LYS A 168 -26.70 9.37 16.08
CA LYS A 168 -25.72 9.27 17.16
C LYS A 168 -25.09 7.88 17.18
N TYR A 169 -23.91 7.76 17.73
CA TYR A 169 -23.22 6.49 17.97
C TYR A 169 -22.35 6.58 19.23
N GLU A 170 -22.02 5.42 19.79
CA GLU A 170 -21.01 5.28 20.83
C GLU A 170 -19.73 4.67 20.23
N ALA A 171 -18.62 5.42 20.28
CA ALA A 171 -17.36 4.95 19.76
C ALA A 171 -16.66 4.01 20.73
N VAL A 172 -16.40 2.77 20.32
CA VAL A 172 -15.51 1.84 21.01
C VAL A 172 -14.15 1.90 20.33
N ALA A 173 -13.27 2.78 20.83
CA ALA A 173 -11.97 3.06 20.25
C ALA A 173 -10.98 1.91 20.51
N ILE A 174 -10.30 1.49 19.46
CA ILE A 174 -9.32 0.38 19.44
C ILE A 174 -8.12 0.74 18.58
N GLU A 175 -7.02 -0.02 18.67
CA GLU A 175 -5.82 0.29 17.89
C GLU A 175 -5.50 -0.75 16.82
N THR A 176 -5.62 -2.04 17.11
CA THR A 176 -5.24 -3.12 16.20
C THR A 176 -6.43 -3.77 15.53
N ASN A 177 -6.20 -4.46 14.40
CA ASN A 177 -7.25 -5.22 13.72
C ASN A 177 -7.77 -6.38 14.56
N GLU A 178 -6.90 -7.04 15.34
CA GLU A 178 -7.33 -8.13 16.22
C GLU A 178 -8.22 -7.61 17.35
N GLU A 179 -7.89 -6.47 17.96
CA GLU A 179 -8.77 -5.84 18.95
C GLU A 179 -10.11 -5.43 18.35
N ALA A 180 -10.14 -4.95 17.08
CA ALA A 180 -11.38 -4.64 16.37
C ALA A 180 -12.25 -5.88 16.20
N ARG A 181 -11.64 -6.97 15.77
CA ARG A 181 -12.31 -8.26 15.62
C ARG A 181 -12.89 -8.74 16.94
N GLN A 182 -12.11 -8.70 18.02
CA GLN A 182 -12.54 -9.09 19.37
C GLN A 182 -13.64 -8.17 19.92
N CYS A 183 -13.51 -6.86 19.75
CA CYS A 183 -14.54 -5.88 20.13
C CYS A 183 -15.90 -6.24 19.54
N TYR A 184 -15.94 -6.50 18.23
CA TYR A 184 -17.15 -6.83 17.51
C TYR A 184 -17.70 -8.23 17.89
N LEU A 185 -16.86 -9.27 17.90
CA LEU A 185 -17.30 -10.64 18.19
C LEU A 185 -17.79 -10.81 19.62
N SER A 186 -17.15 -10.16 20.60
CA SER A 186 -17.58 -10.20 22.01
C SER A 186 -18.87 -9.44 22.30
N GLY A 187 -19.35 -8.60 21.35
CA GLY A 187 -20.49 -7.73 21.55
C GLY A 187 -20.18 -6.48 22.38
N ARG A 188 -18.90 -6.14 22.57
CA ARG A 188 -18.51 -4.86 23.17
C ARG A 188 -18.90 -3.68 22.26
N GLY A 189 -18.92 -3.90 20.94
CA GLY A 189 -19.53 -3.03 19.95
C GLY A 189 -20.47 -3.83 19.05
N ASP A 190 -21.61 -3.24 18.71
CA ASP A 190 -22.64 -3.85 17.88
C ASP A 190 -22.22 -3.89 16.41
N VAL A 191 -21.45 -2.90 16.00
CA VAL A 191 -21.06 -2.64 14.62
C VAL A 191 -19.55 -2.61 14.51
N TYR A 192 -18.99 -3.17 13.45
CA TYR A 192 -17.61 -2.93 13.04
C TYR A 192 -17.57 -2.12 11.74
N THR A 193 -16.79 -1.05 11.70
CA THR A 193 -16.62 -0.22 10.52
C THR A 193 -15.13 -0.07 10.17
N THR A 194 -14.82 -0.27 8.91
CA THR A 194 -13.53 -0.04 8.26
C THR A 194 -13.75 -0.11 6.74
N ASP A 195 -12.67 -0.10 5.96
CA ASP A 195 -12.72 -0.36 4.52
C ASP A 195 -13.52 -1.64 4.22
N ALA A 196 -14.33 -1.64 3.18
CA ALA A 196 -15.18 -2.80 2.83
C ALA A 196 -14.36 -4.06 2.56
N SER A 197 -13.19 -3.91 1.94
CA SER A 197 -12.24 -5.01 1.77
C SER A 197 -11.73 -5.55 3.10
N GLY A 198 -11.45 -4.67 4.06
CA GLY A 198 -11.05 -5.02 5.42
C GLY A 198 -12.16 -5.73 6.21
N LEU A 199 -13.43 -5.33 6.00
CA LEU A 199 -14.59 -6.03 6.57
C LEU A 199 -14.70 -7.44 6.00
N ALA A 200 -14.57 -7.61 4.69
CA ALA A 200 -14.60 -8.92 4.03
C ALA A 200 -13.45 -9.81 4.53
N ALA A 201 -12.23 -9.24 4.60
CA ALA A 201 -11.06 -9.92 5.13
C ALA A 201 -11.25 -10.38 6.58
N THR A 202 -11.77 -9.52 7.44
CA THR A 202 -12.04 -9.86 8.85
C THR A 202 -13.13 -10.92 8.97
N ARG A 203 -14.23 -10.77 8.22
CA ARG A 203 -15.34 -11.74 8.20
C ARG A 203 -14.88 -13.12 7.77
N SER A 204 -13.95 -13.22 6.83
CA SER A 204 -13.43 -14.52 6.36
C SER A 204 -12.69 -15.31 7.45
N THR A 205 -12.26 -14.67 8.52
CA THR A 205 -11.60 -15.31 9.67
C THR A 205 -12.55 -15.78 10.76
N PHE A 206 -13.84 -15.50 10.62
CA PHE A 206 -14.85 -15.90 11.63
C PHE A 206 -15.16 -17.38 11.51
N LYS A 207 -15.55 -17.99 12.64
CA LYS A 207 -16.03 -19.37 12.66
C LYS A 207 -17.29 -19.54 11.81
N ASP A 208 -18.20 -18.56 11.89
CA ASP A 208 -19.49 -18.56 11.19
C ASP A 208 -19.67 -17.28 10.37
N PRO A 209 -18.92 -17.08 9.26
CA PRO A 209 -18.92 -15.81 8.52
C PRO A 209 -20.29 -15.46 7.92
N LYS A 210 -21.15 -16.46 7.66
CA LYS A 210 -22.50 -16.26 7.13
C LYS A 210 -23.47 -15.60 8.13
N ASN A 211 -23.14 -15.56 9.41
CA ASN A 211 -23.93 -14.90 10.45
C ASN A 211 -23.65 -13.39 10.57
N HIS A 212 -22.84 -12.84 9.66
CA HIS A 212 -22.40 -11.45 9.64
C HIS A 212 -22.64 -10.84 8.27
N THR A 213 -23.35 -9.72 8.23
CA THR A 213 -23.64 -8.97 7.00
C THR A 213 -22.78 -7.72 6.92
N ILE A 214 -22.15 -7.51 5.78
CA ILE A 214 -21.60 -6.20 5.40
C ILE A 214 -22.76 -5.45 4.74
N LEU A 215 -23.12 -4.30 5.30
CA LEU A 215 -24.20 -3.47 4.80
C LEU A 215 -23.90 -2.90 3.42
N PRO A 216 -24.91 -2.60 2.60
CA PRO A 216 -24.70 -2.20 1.20
C PRO A 216 -24.12 -0.78 1.03
N GLU A 217 -24.24 0.07 2.04
CA GLU A 217 -23.78 1.45 1.94
C GLU A 217 -22.27 1.55 2.04
N ILE A 218 -21.68 2.26 1.08
CA ILE A 218 -20.30 2.71 1.11
C ILE A 218 -20.32 4.23 1.36
N ILE A 219 -19.75 4.65 2.48
CA ILE A 219 -19.89 6.02 2.98
C ILE A 219 -18.71 6.93 2.66
N SER A 220 -17.64 6.42 2.06
CA SER A 220 -16.46 7.20 1.68
C SER A 220 -15.77 6.67 0.43
N LYS A 221 -14.81 7.45 -0.07
CA LYS A 221 -13.80 6.99 -1.04
C LYS A 221 -12.51 6.72 -0.30
N GLU A 222 -11.97 5.52 -0.44
CA GLU A 222 -10.71 5.12 0.17
C GLU A 222 -9.73 4.66 -0.93
N PRO A 223 -9.09 5.59 -1.67
CA PRO A 223 -8.03 5.24 -2.60
C PRO A 223 -6.78 4.85 -1.81
N LEU A 224 -6.52 3.55 -1.70
CA LEU A 224 -5.37 3.01 -0.96
C LEU A 224 -4.13 2.98 -1.84
N GLY A 225 -3.00 3.37 -1.29
CA GLY A 225 -1.76 3.35 -2.05
C GLY A 225 -0.50 3.39 -1.20
N PRO A 226 0.65 3.10 -1.84
CA PRO A 226 1.95 3.18 -1.19
C PRO A 226 2.34 4.63 -0.94
N ALA A 227 3.12 4.83 0.12
CA ALA A 227 3.73 6.11 0.41
C ALA A 227 5.19 5.96 0.83
N VAL A 228 5.96 7.00 0.56
CA VAL A 228 7.35 7.17 1.01
C VAL A 228 7.50 8.52 1.70
N ARG A 229 8.62 8.75 2.37
CA ARG A 229 8.98 10.07 2.91
C ARG A 229 9.09 11.08 1.76
N GLN A 230 8.60 12.28 2.01
CA GLN A 230 8.75 13.39 1.05
C GLN A 230 10.21 13.82 0.92
N GLY A 231 10.62 14.23 -0.29
CA GLY A 231 11.94 14.77 -0.57
C GLY A 231 12.98 13.74 -1.04
N ASP A 232 12.57 12.50 -1.32
CA ASP A 232 13.40 11.48 -1.97
C ASP A 232 12.75 11.06 -3.29
N ASP A 233 12.96 11.89 -4.32
CA ASP A 233 12.28 11.75 -5.61
C ASP A 233 12.68 10.47 -6.33
N GLN A 234 13.94 10.06 -6.25
CA GLN A 234 14.42 8.82 -6.86
C GLN A 234 13.74 7.60 -6.24
N TRP A 235 13.63 7.55 -4.91
CA TRP A 235 12.95 6.47 -4.24
C TRP A 235 11.44 6.47 -4.54
N ALA A 236 10.83 7.64 -4.61
CA ALA A 236 9.45 7.81 -5.02
C ALA A 236 9.21 7.27 -6.43
N ASP A 237 10.09 7.56 -7.38
CA ASP A 237 10.01 7.05 -8.75
C ASP A 237 10.14 5.52 -8.78
N VAL A 238 11.09 4.95 -8.05
CA VAL A 238 11.25 3.49 -7.97
C VAL A 238 9.96 2.83 -7.49
N VAL A 239 9.40 3.26 -6.36
CA VAL A 239 8.19 2.62 -5.80
C VAL A 239 6.96 2.85 -6.68
N ARG A 240 6.84 4.04 -7.29
CA ARG A 240 5.77 4.36 -8.25
C ARG A 240 5.82 3.42 -9.45
N TRP A 241 6.99 3.24 -10.05
CA TRP A 241 7.14 2.39 -11.23
C TRP A 241 7.06 0.90 -10.90
N VAL A 242 7.33 0.47 -9.67
CA VAL A 242 7.03 -0.89 -9.21
C VAL A 242 5.52 -1.16 -9.28
N LEU A 243 4.69 -0.23 -8.80
CA LEU A 243 3.23 -0.36 -8.93
C LEU A 243 2.81 -0.39 -10.41
N HIS A 244 3.26 0.58 -11.20
CA HIS A 244 2.93 0.67 -12.61
C HIS A 244 3.39 -0.57 -13.41
N ALA A 245 4.55 -1.14 -13.10
CA ALA A 245 5.02 -2.35 -13.75
C ALA A 245 4.05 -3.52 -13.57
N THR A 246 3.45 -3.68 -12.38
CA THR A 246 2.48 -4.77 -12.17
C THR A 246 1.20 -4.59 -13.00
N VAL A 247 0.71 -3.35 -13.13
CA VAL A 247 -0.47 -3.00 -13.93
C VAL A 247 -0.18 -3.13 -15.42
N THR A 248 0.95 -2.57 -15.89
CA THR A 248 1.40 -2.68 -17.30
C THR A 248 1.56 -4.15 -17.72
N ALA A 249 2.13 -4.98 -16.84
CA ALA A 249 2.29 -6.40 -17.13
C ALA A 249 0.94 -7.10 -17.35
N GLU A 250 -0.09 -6.76 -16.55
CA GLU A 250 -1.43 -7.30 -16.76
C GLU A 250 -2.01 -6.83 -18.10
N GLU A 251 -1.85 -5.55 -18.46
CA GLU A 251 -2.30 -5.01 -19.77
C GLU A 251 -1.64 -5.72 -20.95
N LEU A 252 -0.34 -5.98 -20.85
CA LEU A 252 0.44 -6.63 -21.89
C LEU A 252 0.32 -8.16 -21.90
N GLY A 253 -0.43 -8.74 -20.96
CA GLY A 253 -0.55 -10.19 -20.81
C GLY A 253 0.74 -10.87 -20.36
N ILE A 254 1.63 -10.13 -19.69
CA ILE A 254 2.84 -10.65 -19.06
C ILE A 254 2.46 -11.23 -17.70
N THR A 255 2.76 -12.50 -17.50
CA THR A 255 2.42 -13.25 -16.29
C THR A 255 3.64 -13.87 -15.66
N GLN A 256 3.52 -14.34 -14.41
CA GLN A 256 4.58 -15.09 -13.74
C GLN A 256 5.03 -16.31 -14.56
N ALA A 257 4.09 -16.95 -15.26
CA ALA A 257 4.37 -18.14 -16.06
C ALA A 257 5.11 -17.86 -17.38
N ASN A 258 4.92 -16.67 -17.98
CA ASN A 258 5.45 -16.40 -19.32
C ASN A 258 6.58 -15.37 -19.38
N VAL A 259 6.85 -14.63 -18.30
CA VAL A 259 7.79 -13.49 -18.28
C VAL A 259 9.20 -13.84 -18.73
N ASP A 260 9.66 -15.05 -18.49
CA ASP A 260 11.00 -15.51 -18.90
C ASP A 260 11.11 -15.74 -20.43
N HIS A 261 10.00 -15.91 -21.14
CA HIS A 261 10.00 -16.30 -22.54
C HIS A 261 9.31 -15.31 -23.49
N ILE A 262 8.41 -14.47 -22.97
CA ILE A 262 7.55 -13.62 -23.79
C ILE A 262 8.36 -12.64 -24.65
N GLY A 263 9.45 -12.08 -24.13
CA GLY A 263 10.32 -11.14 -24.84
C GLY A 263 10.96 -11.74 -26.10
N HIS A 264 11.29 -13.04 -26.08
CA HIS A 264 11.88 -13.74 -27.22
C HIS A 264 10.84 -14.15 -28.28
N LYS A 265 9.57 -14.25 -27.88
CA LYS A 265 8.47 -14.69 -28.76
C LYS A 265 7.68 -13.54 -29.39
N THR A 266 7.92 -12.29 -28.94
CA THR A 266 7.14 -11.13 -29.38
C THR A 266 7.92 -10.23 -30.33
N LYS A 267 7.17 -9.53 -31.20
CA LYS A 267 7.66 -8.37 -31.97
C LYS A 267 7.26 -7.05 -31.31
N ASN A 268 6.46 -7.08 -30.23
CA ASN A 268 6.02 -5.87 -29.52
C ASN A 268 7.22 -5.22 -28.79
N PRO A 269 7.62 -3.99 -29.19
CA PRO A 269 8.78 -3.32 -28.58
C PRO A 269 8.52 -2.91 -27.12
N GLU A 270 7.26 -2.71 -26.73
CA GLU A 270 6.92 -2.39 -25.35
C GLU A 270 7.18 -3.57 -24.40
N ILE A 271 6.79 -4.79 -24.82
CA ILE A 271 7.11 -6.00 -24.07
C ILE A 271 8.63 -6.20 -23.98
N LYS A 272 9.37 -5.94 -25.07
CA LYS A 272 10.84 -6.07 -25.05
C LYS A 272 11.49 -5.07 -24.09
N ARG A 273 11.03 -3.83 -24.04
CA ARG A 273 11.46 -2.83 -23.05
C ARG A 273 11.13 -3.29 -21.64
N PHE A 274 9.89 -3.74 -21.43
CA PHE A 274 9.44 -4.21 -20.12
C PHE A 274 10.34 -5.32 -19.55
N VAL A 275 10.73 -6.28 -20.37
CA VAL A 275 11.59 -7.40 -19.91
C VAL A 275 13.09 -7.11 -19.98
N GLY A 276 13.50 -5.86 -20.20
CA GLY A 276 14.91 -5.42 -20.20
C GLY A 276 15.73 -5.84 -21.42
N MET A 277 15.09 -6.22 -22.53
CA MET A 277 15.77 -6.55 -23.78
C MET A 277 16.08 -5.32 -24.65
N GLU A 278 15.34 -4.24 -24.48
CA GLU A 278 15.50 -2.95 -25.13
C GLU A 278 15.28 -1.81 -24.11
N GLY A 279 15.87 -0.63 -24.37
CA GLY A 279 15.68 0.57 -23.54
C GLY A 279 16.61 0.67 -22.33
N SER A 280 16.49 1.79 -21.61
CA SER A 280 17.35 2.20 -20.47
C SER A 280 16.58 2.41 -19.15
N GLN A 281 15.31 2.03 -19.09
CA GLN A 281 14.42 2.33 -17.96
C GLN A 281 14.98 1.88 -16.59
N GLY A 282 15.68 0.75 -16.56
CA GLY A 282 16.36 0.29 -15.33
C GLY A 282 17.46 1.25 -14.89
N GLU A 283 18.32 1.67 -15.82
CA GLU A 283 19.43 2.61 -15.54
C GLU A 283 18.89 3.96 -15.08
N GLU A 284 17.85 4.47 -15.73
CA GLU A 284 17.18 5.74 -15.38
C GLU A 284 16.61 5.73 -13.96
N LEU A 285 16.10 4.58 -13.49
CA LEU A 285 15.65 4.38 -12.10
C LEU A 285 16.82 4.08 -11.13
N GLY A 286 18.04 3.89 -11.62
CA GLY A 286 19.15 3.40 -10.82
C GLY A 286 19.06 1.91 -10.47
N LEU A 287 18.33 1.13 -11.26
CA LEU A 287 18.09 -0.31 -11.08
C LEU A 287 18.75 -1.14 -12.18
N ASN A 288 18.75 -2.46 -12.02
CA ASN A 288 19.16 -3.38 -13.09
C ASN A 288 18.16 -3.34 -14.25
N LYS A 289 18.60 -3.61 -15.46
CA LYS A 289 17.75 -3.66 -16.65
C LYS A 289 16.57 -4.62 -16.54
N ASP A 290 16.71 -5.70 -15.77
CA ASP A 290 15.70 -6.75 -15.58
C ASP A 290 14.73 -6.44 -14.41
N TRP A 291 14.74 -5.24 -13.84
CA TRP A 291 13.99 -4.88 -12.64
C TRP A 291 12.49 -5.20 -12.75
N ALA A 292 11.83 -4.84 -13.85
CA ALA A 292 10.40 -5.09 -14.06
C ALA A 292 10.13 -6.59 -14.30
N LYS A 293 11.01 -7.27 -15.04
CA LYS A 293 10.97 -8.72 -15.22
C LYS A 293 11.08 -9.44 -13.87
N ASN A 294 11.98 -9.00 -12.98
CA ASN A 294 12.17 -9.59 -11.65
C ASN A 294 10.92 -9.46 -10.78
N ILE A 295 10.19 -8.33 -10.87
CA ILE A 295 8.91 -8.15 -10.19
C ILE A 295 7.94 -9.27 -10.61
N ILE A 296 7.70 -9.40 -11.91
CA ILE A 296 6.67 -10.32 -12.42
C ILE A 296 7.07 -11.79 -12.18
N LYS A 297 8.34 -12.09 -12.30
CA LYS A 297 8.86 -13.42 -11.96
C LYS A 297 8.62 -13.79 -10.50
N ALA A 298 8.75 -12.82 -9.60
CA ALA A 298 8.62 -13.02 -8.15
C ALA A 298 7.17 -13.08 -7.67
N VAL A 299 6.32 -12.17 -8.12
CA VAL A 299 4.97 -11.96 -7.57
C VAL A 299 3.85 -12.00 -8.61
N GLY A 300 4.16 -12.06 -9.90
CA GLY A 300 3.18 -11.95 -10.97
C GLY A 300 2.77 -10.51 -11.26
N ASN A 301 1.81 -10.34 -12.17
CA ASN A 301 1.20 -9.06 -12.49
C ASN A 301 0.13 -8.66 -11.45
N TYR A 302 -0.45 -7.46 -11.59
CA TYR A 302 -1.45 -6.96 -10.64
C TYR A 302 -2.66 -7.91 -10.48
N GLY A 303 -3.16 -8.48 -11.58
CA GLY A 303 -4.26 -9.44 -11.53
C GLY A 303 -3.89 -10.71 -10.75
N GLU A 304 -2.69 -11.26 -10.99
CA GLU A 304 -2.20 -12.45 -10.27
C GLU A 304 -2.00 -12.17 -8.77
N ILE A 305 -1.50 -10.97 -8.41
CA ILE A 305 -1.37 -10.54 -7.01
C ILE A 305 -2.76 -10.44 -6.35
N PHE A 306 -3.73 -9.81 -7.03
CA PHE A 306 -5.09 -9.66 -6.54
C PHE A 306 -5.76 -11.03 -6.33
N GLU A 307 -5.81 -11.85 -7.38
CA GLU A 307 -6.50 -13.14 -7.36
C GLU A 307 -5.94 -14.10 -6.30
N ARG A 308 -4.63 -14.13 -6.13
CA ARG A 308 -3.96 -15.00 -5.15
C ARG A 308 -4.27 -14.62 -3.70
N ASN A 309 -4.40 -13.34 -3.39
CA ASN A 309 -4.45 -12.87 -2.03
C ASN A 309 -5.87 -12.55 -1.54
N ILE A 310 -6.69 -11.91 -2.37
CA ILE A 310 -7.97 -11.33 -1.97
C ILE A 310 -9.11 -11.62 -2.96
N GLY A 311 -8.81 -12.23 -4.09
CA GLY A 311 -9.73 -12.52 -5.17
C GLY A 311 -10.81 -13.56 -4.83
N PRO A 312 -11.58 -14.03 -5.83
CA PRO A 312 -12.69 -14.97 -5.63
C PRO A 312 -12.30 -16.32 -5.04
N ASN A 313 -11.09 -16.83 -5.31
CA ASN A 313 -10.65 -18.14 -4.83
C ASN A 313 -10.22 -18.17 -3.35
N PRO A 314 -9.51 -17.17 -2.79
CA PRO A 314 -9.33 -17.05 -1.35
C PRO A 314 -10.67 -16.90 -0.61
N ALA A 315 -10.70 -17.27 0.66
CA ALA A 315 -11.90 -17.18 1.52
C ALA A 315 -12.51 -15.77 1.63
N ILE A 316 -11.74 -14.73 1.27
CA ILE A 316 -12.16 -13.32 1.28
C ILE A 316 -13.14 -13.04 0.15
N GLY A 317 -12.90 -13.57 -1.06
CA GLY A 317 -13.85 -13.60 -2.15
C GLY A 317 -14.17 -12.25 -2.80
N LEU A 318 -13.19 -11.32 -2.87
CA LEU A 318 -13.41 -10.01 -3.47
C LEU A 318 -13.38 -10.09 -5.01
N THR A 319 -14.25 -9.32 -5.64
CA THR A 319 -14.25 -9.06 -7.08
C THR A 319 -13.44 -7.83 -7.41
N ARG A 320 -12.95 -7.73 -8.64
CA ARG A 320 -12.08 -6.63 -9.08
C ARG A 320 -12.79 -5.28 -9.10
N GLU A 321 -13.98 -5.19 -9.65
CA GLU A 321 -14.77 -3.95 -9.80
C GLU A 321 -13.92 -2.75 -10.24
N LEU A 322 -13.86 -1.68 -9.44
CA LEU A 322 -12.99 -0.53 -9.72
C LEU A 322 -11.49 -0.89 -9.80
N ASN A 323 -11.10 -2.03 -9.22
CA ASN A 323 -9.74 -2.54 -9.27
C ASN A 323 -9.42 -3.35 -10.53
N ALA A 324 -10.34 -3.46 -11.47
CA ALA A 324 -10.08 -4.00 -12.80
C ALA A 324 -9.24 -3.00 -13.62
N LEU A 325 -8.58 -3.51 -14.68
CA LEU A 325 -7.90 -2.65 -15.65
C LEU A 325 -8.88 -1.67 -16.31
N TRP A 326 -8.41 -0.50 -16.70
CA TRP A 326 -9.19 0.49 -17.43
C TRP A 326 -9.81 -0.08 -18.72
N THR A 327 -9.13 -1.00 -19.40
CA THR A 327 -9.65 -1.72 -20.58
C THR A 327 -10.81 -2.66 -20.25
N LYS A 328 -11.05 -2.96 -18.98
CA LYS A 328 -12.14 -3.80 -18.47
C LYS A 328 -13.14 -3.01 -17.62
N GLY A 329 -13.13 -1.68 -17.73
CA GLY A 329 -14.06 -0.78 -17.03
C GLY A 329 -13.66 -0.41 -15.61
N GLY A 330 -12.46 -0.78 -15.14
CA GLY A 330 -11.91 -0.38 -13.86
C GLY A 330 -11.08 0.90 -13.90
N LEU A 331 -10.36 1.18 -12.83
CA LEU A 331 -9.53 2.36 -12.64
C LEU A 331 -8.02 2.06 -12.58
N GLN A 332 -7.62 0.79 -12.69
CA GLN A 332 -6.20 0.46 -12.77
C GLN A 332 -5.66 0.87 -14.14
N TYR A 333 -4.86 1.92 -14.12
CA TYR A 333 -4.29 2.57 -15.30
C TYR A 333 -2.81 2.88 -15.06
N SER A 334 -1.95 2.40 -15.95
CA SER A 334 -0.51 2.69 -15.91
C SER A 334 -0.12 3.65 -17.03
N PRO A 335 0.77 4.62 -16.77
CA PRO A 335 1.42 5.38 -17.84
C PRO A 335 2.19 4.47 -18.81
N PRO A 336 2.38 4.89 -20.08
CA PRO A 336 3.14 4.11 -21.05
C PRO A 336 4.57 3.82 -20.59
N PHE A 337 5.01 2.60 -20.82
CA PHE A 337 6.35 2.10 -20.47
C PHE A 337 7.36 2.45 -21.57
N ARG A 338 7.71 3.75 -21.70
CA ARG A 338 8.54 4.28 -22.79
C ARG A 338 9.73 5.09 -22.26
#